data_45bc19b1ccc370e636dc9c53e27d2d20
#
_entry.id   45bc19b1ccc370e636dc9c53e27d2d20
#
_cell.length_a   1.000
_cell.length_b   1.000
_cell.length_c   1.000
_cell.angle_alpha   90.00
_cell.angle_beta   90.00
_cell.angle_gamma   90.00
#
_symmetry.space_group_name_H-M   'P 1'
#
loop_
_entity.id
_entity.type
_entity.pdbx_description
1 polymer ?
#
loop_
_entity_poly.entity_id
_entity_poly.type
_entity_poly.pdbx_seq_one_letter_code
_entity_poly.pdbx_strand_id
1 'polypeptide(L)'
;MNDLFVRIRFLLPSLPRAEKAIASALLENPEAITHLTLAEIARESGSSEASIIRFCKRMGYDGYSSMKEDFIRALAEGMEIHSEDIKYQTI
;
A
#
# COMPACT_ATOMS: atom_id res chain seq x y z
N MET A 1 -6.50 -1.35 -14.74
CA MET A 1 -5.39 -0.65 -14.08
C MET A 1 -5.65 -0.48 -12.59
N ASN A 2 -4.63 -0.75 -11.79
CA ASN A 2 -4.77 -0.65 -10.34
C ASN A 2 -4.45 0.76 -9.87
N ASP A 3 -5.40 1.40 -9.19
CA ASP A 3 -5.25 2.79 -8.72
C ASP A 3 -5.12 2.89 -7.20
N LEU A 4 -4.72 1.80 -6.54
CA LEU A 4 -4.63 1.77 -5.08
C LEU A 4 -3.73 2.88 -4.52
N PHE A 5 -2.55 3.08 -5.10
CA PHE A 5 -1.64 4.13 -4.63
C PHE A 5 -2.26 5.52 -4.75
N VAL A 6 -2.97 5.76 -5.84
CA VAL A 6 -3.67 7.03 -6.05
C VAL A 6 -4.73 7.23 -4.99
N ARG A 7 -5.52 6.19 -4.68
CA ARG A 7 -6.55 6.26 -3.65
C ARG A 7 -5.95 6.55 -2.28
N ILE A 8 -4.86 5.87 -1.94
CA ILE A 8 -4.21 6.10 -0.65
C ILE A 8 -3.77 7.55 -0.53
N ARG A 9 -3.10 8.09 -1.54
CA ARG A 9 -2.64 9.47 -1.52
C ARG A 9 -3.80 10.46 -1.45
N PHE A 10 -4.87 10.18 -2.19
CA PHE A 10 -6.03 11.05 -2.21
C PHE A 10 -6.71 11.13 -0.84
N LEU A 11 -6.86 9.98 -0.18
CA LEU A 11 -7.54 9.90 1.10
C LEU A 11 -6.65 10.26 2.30
N LEU A 12 -5.34 10.28 2.11
CA LEU A 12 -4.39 10.46 3.20
C LEU A 12 -4.71 11.64 4.13
N PRO A 13 -4.99 12.85 3.62
CA PRO A 13 -5.26 13.99 4.50
C PRO A 13 -6.48 13.81 5.40
N SER A 14 -7.44 12.99 4.99
CA SER A 14 -8.69 12.81 5.73
C SER A 14 -8.70 11.57 6.61
N LEU A 15 -7.63 10.76 6.61
CA LEU A 15 -7.59 9.54 7.39
C LEU A 15 -7.45 9.81 8.89
N PRO A 16 -8.05 8.96 9.74
CA PRO A 16 -7.76 9.00 11.17
C PRO A 16 -6.26 8.81 11.42
N ARG A 17 -5.79 9.29 12.57
CA ARG A 17 -4.36 9.29 12.88
C ARG A 17 -3.67 7.95 12.68
N ALA A 18 -4.27 6.87 13.21
CA ALA A 18 -3.67 5.54 13.09
C ALA A 18 -3.61 5.07 11.65
N GLU A 19 -4.68 5.33 10.87
CA GLU A 19 -4.71 4.94 9.47
C GLU A 19 -3.76 5.80 8.64
N LYS A 20 -3.58 7.05 9.02
CA LYS A 20 -2.61 7.92 8.35
C LYS A 20 -1.19 7.37 8.52
N ALA A 21 -0.87 6.87 9.71
CA ALA A 21 0.43 6.25 9.97
C ALA A 21 0.62 5.00 9.12
N ILE A 22 -0.43 4.20 8.96
CA ILE A 22 -0.40 3.01 8.12
C ILE A 22 -0.14 3.40 6.66
N ALA A 23 -0.91 4.37 6.16
CA ALA A 23 -0.77 4.84 4.79
C ALA A 23 0.63 5.37 4.53
N SER A 24 1.16 6.15 5.44
CA SER A 24 2.51 6.71 5.32
C SER A 24 3.56 5.61 5.25
N ALA A 25 3.44 4.60 6.12
CA ALA A 25 4.39 3.49 6.13
C ALA A 25 4.37 2.73 4.80
N LEU A 26 3.18 2.49 4.26
CA LEU A 26 3.04 1.80 2.98
C LEU A 26 3.61 2.60 1.82
N LEU A 27 3.43 3.91 1.83
CA LEU A 27 3.93 4.76 0.76
C LEU A 27 5.45 4.96 0.84
N GLU A 28 6.01 4.99 2.05
CA GLU A 28 7.44 5.17 2.23
C GLU A 28 8.25 3.94 1.85
N ASN A 29 7.72 2.76 2.12
CA ASN A 29 8.43 1.51 1.82
C ASN A 29 7.45 0.48 1.26
N PRO A 30 6.99 0.68 0.02
CA PRO A 30 5.95 -0.17 -0.57
C PRO A 30 6.34 -1.64 -0.64
N GLU A 31 7.61 -1.95 -0.86
CA GLU A 31 8.05 -3.33 -1.01
C GLU A 31 7.96 -4.12 0.29
N ALA A 32 8.00 -3.44 1.43
CA ALA A 32 7.95 -4.11 2.73
C ALA A 32 6.68 -4.95 2.89
N ILE A 33 5.55 -4.48 2.36
CA ILE A 33 4.28 -5.17 2.54
C ILE A 33 4.30 -6.58 1.95
N THR A 34 5.15 -6.82 0.94
CA THR A 34 5.22 -8.14 0.30
C THR A 34 5.76 -9.20 1.24
N HIS A 35 6.46 -8.80 2.28
CA HIS A 35 7.13 -9.70 3.22
C HIS A 35 6.54 -9.67 4.63
N LEU A 36 5.65 -8.73 4.91
CA LEU A 36 5.18 -8.52 6.28
C LEU A 36 3.79 -9.10 6.51
N THR A 37 3.62 -9.72 7.67
CA THR A 37 2.31 -10.18 8.12
C THR A 37 1.52 -9.00 8.66
N LEU A 38 0.23 -9.22 8.91
CA LEU A 38 -0.64 -8.21 9.52
C LEU A 38 -0.05 -7.71 10.85
N ALA A 39 0.43 -8.62 11.68
CA ALA A 39 1.02 -8.25 12.97
C ALA A 39 2.28 -7.41 12.78
N GLU A 40 3.08 -7.75 11.79
CA GLU A 40 4.32 -7.03 11.53
C GLU A 40 4.04 -5.62 10.99
N ILE A 41 3.07 -5.48 10.10
CA ILE A 41 2.67 -4.16 9.59
C ILE A 41 2.14 -3.30 10.74
N ALA A 42 1.36 -3.89 11.65
CA ALA A 42 0.85 -3.16 12.80
C ALA A 42 2.00 -2.60 13.64
N ARG A 43 3.02 -3.43 13.88
CA ARG A 43 4.18 -3.03 14.65
C ARG A 43 4.98 -1.94 13.93
N GLU A 44 5.23 -2.14 12.63
CA GLU A 44 6.01 -1.20 11.84
C GLU A 44 5.36 0.17 11.74
N SER A 45 4.05 0.21 11.64
CA SER A 45 3.32 1.48 11.51
C SER A 45 2.97 2.10 12.87
N GLY A 46 3.24 1.38 13.96
CA GLY A 46 2.87 1.85 15.30
C GLY A 46 1.37 1.87 15.51
N SER A 47 0.64 0.99 14.85
CA SER A 47 -0.82 0.91 14.95
C SER A 47 -1.25 -0.48 15.39
N SER A 48 -2.56 -0.72 15.44
CA SER A 48 -3.11 -2.01 15.82
C SER A 48 -3.57 -2.77 14.56
N GLU A 49 -3.73 -4.09 14.71
CA GLU A 49 -4.27 -4.89 13.61
C GLU A 49 -5.68 -4.44 13.25
N ALA A 50 -6.47 -4.05 14.25
CA ALA A 50 -7.82 -3.55 14.03
C ALA A 50 -7.80 -2.29 13.15
N SER A 51 -6.84 -1.40 13.40
CA SER A 51 -6.69 -0.18 12.59
C SER A 51 -6.35 -0.51 11.14
N ILE A 52 -5.51 -1.51 10.94
CA ILE A 52 -5.15 -1.94 9.58
C ILE A 52 -6.37 -2.51 8.86
N ILE A 53 -7.18 -3.31 9.55
CA ILE A 53 -8.40 -3.86 8.94
C ILE A 53 -9.35 -2.73 8.55
N ARG A 54 -9.52 -1.73 9.42
CA ARG A 54 -10.34 -0.56 9.10
C ARG A 54 -9.80 0.18 7.87
N PHE A 55 -8.48 0.34 7.81
CA PHE A 55 -7.83 0.99 6.68
C PHE A 55 -8.10 0.21 5.40
N CYS A 56 -7.95 -1.11 5.43
CA CYS A 56 -8.20 -1.96 4.26
C CYS A 56 -9.64 -1.80 3.75
N LYS A 57 -10.60 -1.79 4.69
CA LYS A 57 -12.01 -1.63 4.33
C LYS A 57 -12.28 -0.24 3.76
N ARG A 58 -11.63 0.77 4.30
CA ARG A 58 -11.76 2.13 3.77
C ARG A 58 -11.23 2.23 2.34
N MET A 59 -10.21 1.44 2.02
CA MET A 59 -9.67 1.38 0.66
C MET A 59 -10.51 0.52 -0.29
N GLY A 60 -11.54 -0.14 0.23
CA GLY A 60 -12.45 -0.94 -0.59
C GLY A 60 -12.20 -2.43 -0.56
N TYR A 61 -11.46 -2.92 0.42
CA TYR A 61 -11.13 -4.35 0.52
C TYR A 61 -11.81 -5.00 1.71
N ASP A 62 -11.98 -6.33 1.64
CA ASP A 62 -12.58 -7.10 2.73
C ASP A 62 -11.66 -7.21 3.94
N GLY A 63 -10.36 -7.19 3.72
CA GLY A 63 -9.38 -7.30 4.77
C GLY A 63 -7.97 -7.16 4.26
N TYR A 64 -7.00 -7.55 5.08
CA TYR A 64 -5.59 -7.36 4.75
C TYR A 64 -5.12 -8.19 3.56
N SER A 65 -5.55 -9.45 3.48
CA SER A 65 -5.09 -10.33 2.40
C SER A 65 -5.45 -9.82 1.02
N SER A 66 -6.69 -9.36 0.84
CA SER A 66 -7.13 -8.86 -0.46
C SER A 66 -6.44 -7.54 -0.80
N MET A 67 -6.24 -6.67 0.20
CA MET A 67 -5.50 -5.44 -0.04
C MET A 67 -4.04 -5.73 -0.40
N LYS A 68 -3.43 -6.67 0.30
CA LYS A 68 -2.04 -7.05 0.05
C LYS A 68 -1.85 -7.59 -1.37
N GLU A 69 -2.76 -8.44 -1.83
CA GLU A 69 -2.70 -8.95 -3.20
C GLU A 69 -2.73 -7.81 -4.22
N ASP A 70 -3.67 -6.88 -4.04
CA ASP A 70 -3.80 -5.76 -4.96
C ASP A 70 -2.61 -4.81 -4.87
N PHE A 71 -2.08 -4.63 -3.66
CA PHE A 71 -0.90 -3.80 -3.44
C PHE A 71 0.31 -4.37 -4.18
N ILE A 72 0.51 -5.68 -4.09
CA ILE A 72 1.61 -6.36 -4.80
C ILE A 72 1.44 -6.21 -6.30
N ARG A 73 0.21 -6.36 -6.78
CA ARG A 73 -0.08 -6.19 -8.20
C ARG A 73 0.20 -4.76 -8.67
N ALA A 74 -0.22 -3.78 -7.88
CA ALA A 74 0.04 -2.38 -8.21
C ALA A 74 1.54 -2.08 -8.25
N LEU A 75 2.27 -2.66 -7.32
CA LEU A 75 3.71 -2.51 -7.26
C LEU A 75 4.38 -3.08 -8.50
N ALA A 76 3.95 -4.28 -8.91
CA ALA A 76 4.49 -4.94 -10.10
C ALA A 76 4.21 -4.13 -11.37
N GLU A 77 3.00 -3.57 -11.48
CA GLU A 77 2.64 -2.73 -12.61
C GLU A 77 3.51 -1.48 -12.68
N GLY A 78 3.75 -0.86 -11.53
CA GLY A 78 4.63 0.30 -11.46
C GLY A 78 6.06 -0.02 -11.84
N MET A 79 6.55 -1.18 -11.41
CA MET A 79 7.90 -1.61 -11.74
C MET A 79 8.03 -1.92 -13.23
N GLU A 80 7.01 -2.51 -13.83
CA GLU A 80 7.01 -2.79 -15.26
C GLU A 80 7.09 -1.51 -16.07
N ILE A 81 6.27 -0.50 -15.72
CA ILE A 81 6.28 0.79 -16.39
C ILE A 81 7.65 1.44 -16.27
N HIS A 82 8.23 1.39 -15.09
CA HIS A 82 9.56 1.95 -14.85
C HIS A 82 10.62 1.24 -15.66
N SER A 83 10.54 -0.08 -15.78
CA SER A 83 11.47 -0.87 -16.57
C SER A 83 11.38 -0.51 -18.05
N GLU A 84 10.18 -0.28 -18.56
CA GLU A 84 9.99 0.12 -19.96
C GLU A 84 10.60 1.50 -20.21
N ASP A 85 10.42 2.43 -19.30
CA ASP A 85 11.03 3.75 -19.39
C ASP A 85 12.54 3.65 -19.48
N ILE A 86 13.14 2.79 -18.68
CA ILE A 86 14.58 2.57 -18.71
C ILE A 86 15.03 2.03 -20.07
N LYS A 87 14.28 1.09 -20.63
CA LYS A 87 14.58 0.54 -21.94
C LYS A 87 14.57 1.62 -23.02
N TYR A 88 13.58 2.48 -22.99
CA TYR A 88 13.49 3.55 -23.99
C TYR A 88 14.66 4.53 -23.87
N GLN A 89 15.10 4.77 -22.65
CA GLN A 89 16.20 5.69 -22.41
C GLN A 89 17.54 5.14 -22.89
N THR A 90 17.68 3.83 -22.97
CA THR A 90 18.93 3.21 -23.38
C THR A 90 19.04 3.02 -24.89
N ILE A 91 17.98 3.20 -25.60
CA ILE A 91 17.96 3.11 -27.05
C ILE A 91 18.36 4.45 -27.68
#